data_e8782aac12f27f2605cebf7507f41180
#
_entry.id   e8782aac12f27f2605cebf7507f41180
#
_cell.length_a   1.000
_cell.length_b   1.000
_cell.length_c   1.000
_cell.angle_alpha   90.00
_cell.angle_beta   90.00
_cell.angle_gamma   90.00
#
_symmetry.space_group_name_H-M   'P 1'
#
loop_
_entity.id
_entity.type
_entity.pdbx_description
1 polymer ?
#
loop_
_entity_poly.entity_id
_entity_poly.type
_entity_poly.pdbx_seq_one_letter_code
_entity_poly.pdbx_strand_id
1 'polypeptide(L)'
;MKLLLVIELDNTLVGNNRAIAALNQRLEAIRNQIYLVYVTGRSYASSRQIITKAQLLKPDYLIASVGTEIYQQGVLLEKDWANQISKDWDWDAVWTIASYFPALIPQPDSEQTPYKLSFCLDMDAPLEVIHDLQDLLTFTGLQAEVIFSNGRDVDIIPKNSNKGEATAYLQELLQAQLDTTVICGGSGNDISLFQQPSAGIIVANAQTELLWWYYKTHYPWHFLAHYPGAAGILEGLIYFNILPFPNSWRAMGYAPP
;
A
#
# COMPACT_ATOMS: atom_id res chain seq x y z
N MET A 1 -13.04 14.59 14.70
CA MET A 1 -12.57 13.28 14.24
C MET A 1 -11.26 13.50 13.52
N LYS A 2 -10.27 12.61 13.63
CA LYS A 2 -9.01 12.75 12.90
C LYS A 2 -9.14 12.15 11.50
N LEU A 3 -8.48 12.74 10.51
CA LEU A 3 -8.31 12.17 9.19
C LEU A 3 -7.41 10.93 9.26
N LEU A 4 -7.77 9.85 8.62
CA LEU A 4 -6.91 8.69 8.40
C LEU A 4 -6.17 8.88 7.07
N LEU A 5 -4.86 9.11 7.14
CA LEU A 5 -4.01 9.29 5.96
C LEU A 5 -3.11 8.07 5.78
N VAL A 6 -3.41 7.26 4.76
CA VAL A 6 -2.71 6.01 4.44
C VAL A 6 -1.83 6.23 3.22
N ILE A 7 -0.52 6.05 3.36
CA ILE A 7 0.46 6.34 2.31
C ILE A 7 1.36 5.13 2.07
N GLU A 8 1.38 4.63 0.82
CA GLU A 8 2.39 3.66 0.37
C GLU A 8 3.79 4.29 0.35
N LEU A 9 4.80 3.49 0.67
CA LEU A 9 6.20 3.94 0.73
C LEU A 9 6.90 3.92 -0.63
N ASP A 10 7.02 2.74 -1.24
CA ASP A 10 7.82 2.55 -2.45
C ASP A 10 7.10 3.05 -3.71
N ASN A 11 7.84 3.74 -4.57
CA ASN A 11 7.29 4.36 -5.78
C ASN A 11 6.13 5.36 -5.55
N THR A 12 5.74 5.58 -4.27
CA THR A 12 4.64 6.47 -3.90
C THR A 12 5.14 7.65 -3.05
N LEU A 13 5.73 7.39 -1.88
CA LEU A 13 6.24 8.46 -1.00
C LEU A 13 7.74 8.69 -1.21
N VAL A 14 8.51 7.60 -1.35
CA VAL A 14 9.97 7.62 -1.38
C VAL A 14 10.48 7.91 -2.81
N GLY A 15 11.58 8.68 -2.89
CA GLY A 15 12.28 8.93 -4.17
C GLY A 15 12.83 10.34 -4.30
N ASN A 16 12.12 11.37 -3.88
CA ASN A 16 12.55 12.77 -3.97
C ASN A 16 12.58 13.43 -2.60
N ASN A 17 13.79 13.55 -2.01
CA ASN A 17 13.96 14.09 -0.66
C ASN A 17 13.43 15.53 -0.50
N ARG A 18 13.51 16.37 -1.55
CA ARG A 18 12.98 17.74 -1.50
C ARG A 18 11.45 17.74 -1.42
N ALA A 19 10.81 16.91 -2.21
CA ALA A 19 9.35 16.76 -2.18
C ALA A 19 8.88 16.15 -0.85
N ILE A 20 9.62 15.15 -0.32
CA ILE A 20 9.37 14.57 1.00
C ILE A 20 9.45 15.64 2.10
N ALA A 21 10.51 16.46 2.11
CA ALA A 21 10.66 17.52 3.10
C ALA A 21 9.49 18.52 3.06
N ALA A 22 9.05 18.92 1.85
CA ALA A 22 7.91 19.80 1.67
C ALA A 22 6.60 19.17 2.17
N LEU A 23 6.35 17.90 1.85
CA LEU A 23 5.18 17.15 2.35
C LEU A 23 5.23 17.02 3.88
N ASN A 24 6.37 16.59 4.43
CA ASN A 24 6.57 16.47 5.88
C ASN A 24 6.23 17.77 6.62
N GLN A 25 6.74 18.90 6.14
CA GLN A 25 6.47 20.22 6.73
C GLN A 25 4.96 20.52 6.77
N ARG A 26 4.24 20.16 5.72
CA ARG A 26 2.80 20.40 5.62
C ARG A 26 1.99 19.46 6.51
N LEU A 27 2.38 18.20 6.56
CA LEU A 27 1.74 17.20 7.43
C LEU A 27 2.01 17.49 8.91
N GLU A 28 3.20 17.95 9.26
CA GLU A 28 3.53 18.32 10.64
C GLU A 28 2.62 19.46 11.16
N ALA A 29 2.25 20.40 10.30
CA ALA A 29 1.34 21.50 10.67
C ALA A 29 -0.08 21.02 11.05
N ILE A 30 -0.47 19.83 10.58
CA ILE A 30 -1.78 19.21 10.89
C ILE A 30 -1.63 17.89 11.64
N ARG A 31 -0.46 17.61 12.22
CA ARG A 31 -0.11 16.31 12.79
C ARG A 31 -1.09 15.82 13.87
N ASN A 32 -1.65 16.71 14.65
CA ASN A 32 -2.65 16.41 15.68
C ASN A 32 -4.06 16.13 15.11
N GLN A 33 -4.30 16.44 13.84
CA GLN A 33 -5.58 16.28 13.14
C GLN A 33 -5.63 14.99 12.29
N ILE A 34 -4.49 14.27 12.16
CA ILE A 34 -4.39 13.07 11.34
C ILE A 34 -3.94 11.85 12.15
N TYR A 35 -4.36 10.67 11.69
CA TYR A 35 -3.65 9.42 11.90
C TYR A 35 -2.81 9.14 10.66
N LEU A 36 -1.49 9.19 10.80
CA LEU A 36 -0.56 8.90 9.72
C LEU A 36 -0.26 7.41 9.70
N VAL A 37 -0.61 6.74 8.64
CA VAL A 37 -0.37 5.31 8.41
C VAL A 37 0.53 5.14 7.20
N TYR A 38 1.62 4.41 7.35
CA TYR A 38 2.34 3.91 6.20
C TYR A 38 1.91 2.48 5.90
N VAL A 39 1.76 2.18 4.61
CA VAL A 39 1.43 0.84 4.12
C VAL A 39 2.47 0.40 3.09
N THR A 40 2.92 -0.85 3.11
CA THR A 40 4.01 -1.29 2.22
C THR A 40 4.06 -2.81 2.05
N GLY A 41 4.63 -3.26 0.93
CA GLY A 41 4.99 -4.67 0.70
C GLY A 41 6.20 -5.14 1.51
N ARG A 42 7.03 -4.19 2.00
CA ARG A 42 8.24 -4.49 2.75
C ARG A 42 7.96 -5.18 4.08
N SER A 43 8.93 -5.98 4.54
CA SER A 43 8.96 -6.43 5.94
C SER A 43 9.09 -5.24 6.90
N TYR A 44 8.70 -5.44 8.17
CA TYR A 44 8.82 -4.40 9.21
C TYR A 44 10.23 -3.82 9.33
N ALA A 45 11.24 -4.69 9.34
CA ALA A 45 12.64 -4.27 9.47
C ALA A 45 13.08 -3.38 8.29
N SER A 46 12.77 -3.79 7.06
CA SER A 46 13.05 -3.05 5.83
C SER A 46 12.30 -1.71 5.80
N SER A 47 11.03 -1.69 6.24
CA SER A 47 10.22 -0.48 6.34
C SER A 47 10.83 0.56 7.28
N ARG A 48 11.31 0.12 8.45
CA ARG A 48 11.96 1.02 9.41
C ARG A 48 13.23 1.64 8.86
N GLN A 49 14.01 0.87 8.11
CA GLN A 49 15.22 1.38 7.47
C GLN A 49 14.90 2.49 6.45
N ILE A 50 13.91 2.27 5.59
CA ILE A 50 13.55 3.27 4.56
C ILE A 50 12.91 4.52 5.18
N ILE A 51 12.06 4.39 6.20
CA ILE A 51 11.48 5.51 6.95
C ILE A 51 12.59 6.40 7.54
N THR A 52 13.59 5.78 8.16
CA THR A 52 14.74 6.50 8.74
C THR A 52 15.61 7.15 7.66
N LYS A 53 15.97 6.37 6.62
CA LYS A 53 16.85 6.83 5.53
C LYS A 53 16.24 8.00 4.74
N ALA A 54 14.96 7.94 4.47
CA ALA A 54 14.23 8.98 3.74
C ALA A 54 13.74 10.13 4.63
N GLN A 55 14.06 10.09 5.94
CA GLN A 55 13.65 11.12 6.91
C GLN A 55 12.13 11.38 6.91
N LEU A 56 11.35 10.32 6.82
CA LEU A 56 9.90 10.41 6.86
C LEU A 56 9.41 10.73 8.27
N LEU A 57 8.23 11.35 8.37
CA LEU A 57 7.56 11.53 9.67
C LEU A 57 7.31 10.18 10.32
N LYS A 58 7.36 10.15 11.65
CA LYS A 58 7.01 8.95 12.40
C LYS A 58 5.52 8.66 12.24
N PRO A 59 5.13 7.49 11.70
CA PRO A 59 3.72 7.13 11.57
C PRO A 59 3.11 6.73 12.92
N ASP A 60 1.79 6.83 13.04
CA ASP A 60 1.04 6.26 14.15
C ASP A 60 0.92 4.74 14.01
N TYR A 61 0.74 4.28 12.76
CA TYR A 61 0.65 2.87 12.40
C TYR A 61 1.48 2.56 11.16
N LEU A 62 1.97 1.34 11.08
CA LEU A 62 2.64 0.79 9.91
C LEU A 62 1.98 -0.54 9.54
N ILE A 63 1.41 -0.60 8.35
CA ILE A 63 0.94 -1.83 7.73
C ILE A 63 2.08 -2.35 6.85
N ALA A 64 2.67 -3.49 7.22
CA ALA A 64 3.81 -4.10 6.55
C ALA A 64 3.41 -5.41 5.85
N SER A 65 4.35 -5.98 5.10
CA SER A 65 4.22 -7.31 4.48
C SER A 65 2.92 -7.46 3.66
N VAL A 66 2.62 -6.46 2.81
CA VAL A 66 1.44 -6.40 1.91
C VAL A 66 0.08 -6.38 2.65
N GLY A 67 0.07 -6.06 3.95
CA GLY A 67 -1.15 -6.02 4.76
C GLY A 67 -1.19 -7.03 5.89
N THR A 68 -0.32 -8.04 5.86
CA THR A 68 -0.39 -9.16 6.82
C THR A 68 0.08 -8.79 8.23
N GLU A 69 0.77 -7.66 8.40
CA GLU A 69 1.30 -7.21 9.68
C GLU A 69 0.92 -5.75 9.96
N ILE A 70 0.40 -5.46 11.14
CA ILE A 70 0.04 -4.11 11.58
C ILE A 70 0.82 -3.77 12.85
N TYR A 71 1.54 -2.65 12.83
CA TYR A 71 2.35 -2.17 13.94
C TYR A 71 1.85 -0.81 14.44
N GLN A 72 1.77 -0.66 15.76
CA GLN A 72 1.54 0.62 16.42
C GLN A 72 2.78 0.99 17.22
N GLN A 73 3.40 2.14 16.92
CA GLN A 73 4.61 2.62 17.61
C GLN A 73 5.75 1.59 17.72
N GLY A 74 5.84 0.68 16.77
CA GLY A 74 6.85 -0.37 16.73
C GLY A 74 6.51 -1.65 17.47
N VAL A 75 5.32 -1.74 18.04
CA VAL A 75 4.77 -2.96 18.63
C VAL A 75 3.79 -3.58 17.65
N LEU A 76 3.94 -4.86 17.36
CA LEU A 76 3.03 -5.61 16.52
C LEU A 76 1.64 -5.61 17.17
N LEU A 77 0.65 -5.08 16.47
CA LEU A 77 -0.72 -4.91 16.98
C LEU A 77 -1.58 -6.08 16.49
N GLU A 78 -1.43 -7.27 17.17
CA GLU A 78 -1.65 -8.31 16.28
C GLU A 78 -2.45 -9.45 16.67
N LYS A 79 -2.78 -9.59 17.87
CA LYS A 79 -3.47 -10.83 18.24
C LYS A 79 -4.79 -10.99 17.47
N ASP A 80 -5.57 -9.91 17.37
CA ASP A 80 -6.87 -9.98 16.69
C ASP A 80 -6.73 -10.02 15.17
N TRP A 81 -5.83 -9.19 14.59
CA TRP A 81 -5.57 -9.23 13.16
C TRP A 81 -4.93 -10.55 12.73
N ALA A 82 -3.86 -10.98 13.40
CA ALA A 82 -3.21 -12.25 13.12
C ALA A 82 -4.15 -13.45 13.30
N ASN A 83 -4.98 -13.46 14.32
CA ASN A 83 -6.00 -14.48 14.52
C ASN A 83 -7.05 -14.51 13.40
N GLN A 84 -7.40 -13.34 12.87
CA GLN A 84 -8.33 -13.23 11.76
C GLN A 84 -7.76 -13.81 10.48
N ILE A 85 -6.53 -13.43 10.10
CA ILE A 85 -5.91 -13.81 8.83
C ILE A 85 -5.30 -15.22 8.86
N SER A 86 -4.99 -15.78 10.04
CA SER A 86 -4.43 -17.13 10.16
C SER A 86 -5.45 -18.24 10.01
N LYS A 87 -6.75 -17.92 10.01
CA LYS A 87 -7.77 -18.92 9.75
C LYS A 87 -7.58 -19.50 8.36
N ASP A 88 -7.50 -20.81 8.28
CA ASP A 88 -7.41 -21.53 7.02
C ASP A 88 -6.14 -21.21 6.19
N TRP A 89 -5.11 -20.58 6.82
CA TRP A 89 -3.81 -20.36 6.21
C TRP A 89 -2.86 -21.52 6.52
N ASP A 90 -2.31 -22.12 5.47
CA ASP A 90 -1.31 -23.19 5.55
C ASP A 90 -0.09 -22.83 4.73
N TRP A 91 0.94 -22.30 5.41
CA TRP A 91 2.17 -21.81 4.78
C TRP A 91 2.88 -22.92 3.99
N ASP A 92 2.98 -24.13 4.55
CA ASP A 92 3.71 -25.25 3.93
C ASP A 92 2.97 -25.78 2.71
N ALA A 93 1.64 -25.85 2.76
CA ALA A 93 0.83 -26.24 1.62
C ALA A 93 0.91 -25.21 0.48
N VAL A 94 0.84 -23.90 0.80
CA VAL A 94 1.00 -22.83 -0.19
C VAL A 94 2.38 -22.84 -0.83
N TRP A 95 3.44 -23.03 -0.02
CA TRP A 95 4.81 -23.18 -0.52
C TRP A 95 4.93 -24.37 -1.47
N THR A 96 4.34 -25.50 -1.11
CA THR A 96 4.36 -26.71 -1.94
C THR A 96 3.72 -26.46 -3.30
N ILE A 97 2.54 -25.80 -3.32
CA ILE A 97 1.87 -25.45 -4.58
C ILE A 97 2.72 -24.47 -5.41
N ALA A 98 3.26 -23.42 -4.80
CA ALA A 98 4.11 -22.46 -5.50
C ALA A 98 5.36 -23.12 -6.12
N SER A 99 5.90 -24.16 -5.48
CA SER A 99 7.05 -24.92 -5.96
C SER A 99 6.81 -25.69 -7.26
N TYR A 100 5.56 -25.89 -7.67
CA TYR A 100 5.23 -26.48 -8.99
C TYR A 100 5.42 -25.47 -10.14
N PHE A 101 5.65 -24.21 -9.85
CA PHE A 101 5.85 -23.15 -10.84
C PHE A 101 7.33 -22.75 -10.92
N PRO A 102 8.13 -23.32 -11.83
CA PRO A 102 9.56 -23.03 -11.92
C PRO A 102 9.88 -21.58 -12.29
N ALA A 103 8.89 -20.86 -12.80
CA ALA A 103 9.00 -19.43 -13.09
C ALA A 103 8.95 -18.54 -11.84
N LEU A 104 8.60 -19.09 -10.68
CA LEU A 104 8.58 -18.38 -9.40
C LEU A 104 9.92 -18.59 -8.67
N ILE A 105 10.73 -17.54 -8.62
CA ILE A 105 12.04 -17.55 -7.95
C ILE A 105 11.83 -16.99 -6.54
N PRO A 106 12.07 -17.77 -5.47
CA PRO A 106 11.88 -17.28 -4.10
C PRO A 106 12.73 -16.04 -3.82
N GLN A 107 12.13 -15.04 -3.17
CA GLN A 107 12.87 -13.91 -2.62
C GLN A 107 13.63 -14.34 -1.35
N PRO A 108 14.64 -13.55 -0.89
CA PRO A 108 15.41 -13.87 0.31
C PRO A 108 14.53 -14.13 1.55
N ASP A 109 15.03 -14.92 2.50
CA ASP A 109 14.34 -15.26 3.74
C ASP A 109 13.88 -14.02 4.54
N SER A 110 14.58 -12.89 4.41
CA SER A 110 14.18 -11.62 5.04
C SER A 110 12.87 -11.04 4.53
N GLU A 111 12.41 -11.47 3.35
CA GLU A 111 11.13 -11.06 2.75
C GLU A 111 10.01 -12.09 2.99
N GLN A 112 10.34 -13.27 3.51
CA GLN A 112 9.37 -14.28 3.93
C GLN A 112 8.86 -13.96 5.34
N THR A 113 7.55 -14.15 5.57
CA THR A 113 6.95 -14.01 6.91
C THR A 113 6.00 -15.17 7.19
N PRO A 114 5.52 -15.36 8.43
CA PRO A 114 4.54 -16.41 8.71
C PRO A 114 3.25 -16.31 7.87
N TYR A 115 2.94 -15.12 7.35
CA TYR A 115 1.73 -14.85 6.57
C TYR A 115 2.01 -14.28 5.17
N LYS A 116 3.24 -14.38 4.69
CA LYS A 116 3.60 -13.93 3.34
C LYS A 116 4.70 -14.80 2.76
N LEU A 117 4.45 -15.32 1.56
CA LEU A 117 5.42 -15.96 0.70
C LEU A 117 5.75 -15.03 -0.46
N SER A 118 7.03 -14.70 -0.64
CA SER A 118 7.48 -13.74 -1.65
C SER A 118 8.36 -14.41 -2.70
N PHE A 119 8.02 -14.16 -3.96
CA PHE A 119 8.75 -14.64 -5.13
C PHE A 119 9.00 -13.49 -6.11
N CYS A 120 9.91 -13.72 -7.03
CA CYS A 120 10.03 -12.93 -8.25
C CYS A 120 9.57 -13.80 -9.42
N LEU A 121 8.74 -13.26 -10.30
CA LEU A 121 8.45 -13.89 -11.59
C LEU A 121 9.70 -13.80 -12.47
N ASP A 122 10.07 -14.91 -13.10
CA ASP A 122 11.12 -14.92 -14.12
C ASP A 122 10.76 -13.95 -15.25
N MET A 123 11.74 -13.19 -15.73
CA MET A 123 11.52 -12.13 -16.74
C MET A 123 11.00 -12.65 -18.09
N ASP A 124 11.30 -13.90 -18.41
CA ASP A 124 10.87 -14.56 -19.64
C ASP A 124 9.54 -15.34 -19.47
N ALA A 125 8.99 -15.38 -18.24
CA ALA A 125 7.76 -16.09 -17.96
C ALA A 125 6.53 -15.29 -18.41
N PRO A 126 5.50 -15.95 -18.93
CA PRO A 126 4.24 -15.31 -19.28
C PRO A 126 3.46 -14.95 -18.00
N LEU A 127 2.68 -13.85 -18.06
CA LEU A 127 1.88 -13.39 -16.90
C LEU A 127 0.75 -14.37 -16.53
N GLU A 128 0.38 -15.27 -17.41
CA GLU A 128 -0.60 -16.33 -17.17
C GLU A 128 -0.21 -17.21 -15.99
N VAL A 129 1.09 -17.35 -15.69
CA VAL A 129 1.60 -18.06 -14.51
C VAL A 129 0.96 -17.58 -13.22
N ILE A 130 0.67 -16.27 -13.11
CA ILE A 130 0.04 -15.67 -11.92
C ILE A 130 -1.41 -16.17 -11.77
N HIS A 131 -2.14 -16.22 -12.88
CA HIS A 131 -3.53 -16.73 -12.89
C HIS A 131 -3.57 -18.23 -12.62
N ASP A 132 -2.69 -19.00 -13.27
CA ASP A 132 -2.59 -20.46 -13.09
C ASP A 132 -2.26 -20.82 -11.63
N LEU A 133 -1.37 -20.05 -10.99
CA LEU A 133 -1.06 -20.19 -9.58
C LEU A 133 -2.29 -19.94 -8.69
N GLN A 134 -2.99 -18.82 -8.91
CA GLN A 134 -4.19 -18.48 -8.14
C GLN A 134 -5.28 -19.54 -8.33
N ASP A 135 -5.47 -20.02 -9.55
CA ASP A 135 -6.46 -21.07 -9.86
C ASP A 135 -6.11 -22.39 -9.16
N LEU A 136 -4.84 -22.79 -9.15
CA LEU A 136 -4.39 -24.01 -8.49
C LEU A 136 -4.54 -23.93 -6.96
N LEU A 137 -4.18 -22.78 -6.35
CA LEU A 137 -4.40 -22.55 -4.91
C LEU A 137 -5.90 -22.65 -4.57
N THR A 138 -6.75 -22.03 -5.38
CA THR A 138 -8.20 -22.07 -5.21
C THR A 138 -8.75 -23.50 -5.39
N PHE A 139 -8.31 -24.23 -6.43
CA PHE A 139 -8.72 -25.61 -6.70
C PHE A 139 -8.35 -26.58 -5.57
N THR A 140 -7.20 -26.34 -4.93
CA THR A 140 -6.77 -27.17 -3.77
C THR A 140 -7.44 -26.77 -2.46
N GLY A 141 -8.32 -25.76 -2.48
CA GLY A 141 -9.07 -25.29 -1.31
C GLY A 141 -8.30 -24.36 -0.38
N LEU A 142 -7.06 -23.95 -0.74
CA LEU A 142 -6.24 -23.04 0.06
C LEU A 142 -6.81 -21.63 0.01
N GLN A 143 -6.98 -21.02 1.17
CA GLN A 143 -7.47 -19.64 1.29
C GLN A 143 -6.30 -18.65 1.16
N ALA A 144 -5.81 -18.51 -0.06
CA ALA A 144 -4.67 -17.65 -0.40
C ALA A 144 -5.03 -16.69 -1.53
N GLU A 145 -4.36 -15.53 -1.53
CA GLU A 145 -4.44 -14.49 -2.55
C GLU A 145 -3.05 -14.27 -3.15
N VAL A 146 -2.96 -14.25 -4.48
CA VAL A 146 -1.73 -13.95 -5.22
C VAL A 146 -1.75 -12.50 -5.65
N ILE A 147 -0.73 -11.74 -5.24
CA ILE A 147 -0.59 -10.32 -5.55
C ILE A 147 0.64 -10.13 -6.43
N PHE A 148 0.41 -9.60 -7.63
CA PHE A 148 1.47 -9.24 -8.57
C PHE A 148 1.70 -7.73 -8.56
N SER A 149 2.96 -7.30 -8.47
CA SER A 149 3.32 -5.89 -8.46
C SER A 149 4.71 -5.64 -9.01
N ASN A 150 4.99 -4.38 -9.35
CA ASN A 150 6.27 -3.93 -9.89
C ASN A 150 6.72 -4.68 -11.15
N GLY A 151 5.79 -5.27 -11.90
CA GLY A 151 6.07 -6.07 -13.09
C GLY A 151 6.87 -7.35 -12.82
N ARG A 152 7.11 -7.72 -11.55
CA ARG A 152 7.99 -8.83 -11.18
C ARG A 152 7.65 -9.50 -9.86
N ASP A 153 7.26 -8.74 -8.86
CA ASP A 153 7.09 -9.24 -7.49
C ASP A 153 5.77 -10.01 -7.38
N VAL A 154 5.84 -11.20 -6.81
CA VAL A 154 4.70 -12.11 -6.57
C VAL A 154 4.65 -12.42 -5.09
N ASP A 155 3.66 -11.89 -4.39
CA ASP A 155 3.41 -12.19 -2.99
C ASP A 155 2.17 -13.08 -2.86
N ILE A 156 2.27 -14.15 -2.08
CA ILE A 156 1.14 -15.02 -1.73
C ILE A 156 0.85 -14.81 -0.25
N ILE A 157 -0.36 -14.38 0.06
CA ILE A 157 -0.81 -14.03 1.40
C ILE A 157 -2.12 -14.74 1.75
N PRO A 158 -2.51 -14.82 3.04
CA PRO A 158 -3.84 -15.27 3.41
C PRO A 158 -4.91 -14.44 2.70
N LYS A 159 -5.99 -15.08 2.28
CA LYS A 159 -7.13 -14.39 1.71
C LYS A 159 -7.69 -13.37 2.71
N ASN A 160 -8.11 -12.21 2.21
CA ASN A 160 -8.62 -11.09 3.02
C ASN A 160 -7.57 -10.51 4.01
N SER A 161 -6.29 -10.49 3.63
CA SER A 161 -5.22 -9.88 4.43
C SER A 161 -4.38 -8.85 3.68
N ASN A 162 -4.83 -8.42 2.50
CA ASN A 162 -4.14 -7.44 1.67
C ASN A 162 -4.16 -6.03 2.30
N LYS A 163 -3.49 -5.07 1.65
CA LYS A 163 -3.37 -3.68 2.13
C LYS A 163 -4.73 -3.02 2.38
N GLY A 164 -5.73 -3.29 1.52
CA GLY A 164 -7.08 -2.76 1.64
C GLY A 164 -7.80 -3.29 2.88
N GLU A 165 -7.76 -4.60 3.10
CA GLU A 165 -8.35 -5.26 4.26
C GLU A 165 -7.70 -4.81 5.58
N ALA A 166 -6.36 -4.71 5.62
CA ALA A 166 -5.64 -4.18 6.77
C ALA A 166 -5.99 -2.72 7.06
N THR A 167 -6.21 -1.92 6.01
CA THR A 167 -6.66 -0.53 6.16
C THR A 167 -8.10 -0.47 6.69
N ALA A 168 -9.00 -1.31 6.19
CA ALA A 168 -10.38 -1.40 6.68
C ALA A 168 -10.43 -1.82 8.16
N TYR A 169 -9.59 -2.77 8.56
CA TYR A 169 -9.42 -3.15 9.96
C TYR A 169 -8.98 -1.96 10.83
N LEU A 170 -8.00 -1.16 10.39
CA LEU A 170 -7.59 0.04 11.11
C LEU A 170 -8.68 1.11 11.14
N GLN A 171 -9.45 1.28 10.06
CA GLN A 171 -10.61 2.19 10.05
C GLN A 171 -11.61 1.82 11.13
N GLU A 172 -11.96 0.55 11.25
CA GLU A 172 -12.86 0.06 12.28
C GLU A 172 -12.28 0.27 13.69
N LEU A 173 -11.02 -0.13 13.91
CA LEU A 173 -10.31 0.03 15.19
C LEU A 173 -10.25 1.49 15.63
N LEU A 174 -10.03 2.42 14.72
CA LEU A 174 -9.89 3.86 14.98
C LEU A 174 -11.23 4.60 14.90
N GLN A 175 -12.32 3.92 14.56
CA GLN A 175 -13.63 4.51 14.28
C GLN A 175 -13.54 5.64 13.22
N ALA A 176 -12.60 5.49 12.26
CA ALA A 176 -12.43 6.43 11.18
C ALA A 176 -13.51 6.19 10.10
N GLN A 177 -14.08 7.28 9.58
CA GLN A 177 -15.10 7.17 8.53
C GLN A 177 -14.44 7.15 7.14
N LEU A 178 -15.14 6.62 6.16
CA LEU A 178 -14.67 6.56 4.76
C LEU A 178 -14.43 7.96 4.17
N ASP A 179 -15.28 8.91 4.50
CA ASP A 179 -15.19 10.31 4.05
C ASP A 179 -14.06 11.10 4.74
N THR A 180 -13.53 10.57 5.82
CA THR A 180 -12.34 11.10 6.54
C THR A 180 -11.12 10.21 6.37
N THR A 181 -11.09 9.39 5.31
CA THR A 181 -9.94 8.56 4.94
C THR A 181 -9.41 8.98 3.59
N VAL A 182 -8.09 9.11 3.48
CA VAL A 182 -7.37 9.34 2.23
C VAL A 182 -6.27 8.31 2.08
N ILE A 183 -6.24 7.69 0.91
CA ILE A 183 -5.25 6.69 0.54
C ILE A 183 -4.36 7.20 -0.59
N CYS A 184 -3.07 6.88 -0.53
CA CYS A 184 -2.08 7.24 -1.54
C CYS A 184 -1.31 6.00 -1.96
N GLY A 185 -1.24 5.75 -3.27
CA GLY A 185 -0.58 4.57 -3.80
C GLY A 185 -0.02 4.76 -5.20
N GLY A 186 0.78 3.79 -5.65
CA GLY A 186 1.48 3.86 -6.93
C GLY A 186 1.78 2.51 -7.57
N SER A 187 1.37 1.37 -7.00
CA SER A 187 1.71 0.04 -7.53
C SER A 187 0.53 -0.93 -7.56
N GLY A 188 0.71 -2.08 -8.21
CA GLY A 188 -0.33 -3.09 -8.37
C GLY A 188 -0.89 -3.61 -7.05
N ASN A 189 -0.03 -3.77 -6.03
CA ASN A 189 -0.46 -4.21 -4.70
C ASN A 189 -1.24 -3.14 -3.90
N ASP A 190 -1.40 -1.92 -4.44
CA ASP A 190 -2.24 -0.87 -3.86
C ASP A 190 -3.68 -0.89 -4.40
N ILE A 191 -3.97 -1.70 -5.42
CA ILE A 191 -5.31 -1.80 -6.00
C ILE A 191 -6.36 -2.07 -4.92
N SER A 192 -6.05 -2.96 -3.97
CA SER A 192 -6.95 -3.26 -2.85
C SER A 192 -7.27 -2.06 -1.96
N LEU A 193 -6.35 -1.11 -1.80
CA LEU A 193 -6.60 0.16 -1.10
C LEU A 193 -7.66 0.99 -1.83
N PHE A 194 -7.50 1.11 -3.16
CA PHE A 194 -8.39 1.92 -4.00
C PHE A 194 -9.75 1.29 -4.28
N GLN A 195 -9.96 0.02 -3.94
CA GLN A 195 -11.28 -0.62 -3.99
C GLN A 195 -12.21 -0.13 -2.87
N GLN A 196 -11.66 0.45 -1.81
CA GLN A 196 -12.45 1.08 -0.75
C GLN A 196 -13.03 2.42 -1.24
N PRO A 197 -14.26 2.79 -0.86
CA PRO A 197 -14.91 4.04 -1.29
C PRO A 197 -14.40 5.26 -0.50
N SER A 198 -13.08 5.42 -0.46
CA SER A 198 -12.37 6.52 0.21
C SER A 198 -11.67 7.39 -0.82
N ALA A 199 -11.38 8.65 -0.48
CA ALA A 199 -10.59 9.52 -1.34
C ALA A 199 -9.23 8.89 -1.64
N GLY A 200 -8.86 8.78 -2.92
CA GLY A 200 -7.64 8.12 -3.37
C GLY A 200 -6.76 9.03 -4.20
N ILE A 201 -5.47 9.05 -3.89
CA ILE A 201 -4.44 9.80 -4.62
C ILE A 201 -3.51 8.79 -5.30
N ILE A 202 -3.54 8.74 -6.62
CA ILE A 202 -2.65 7.94 -7.45
C ILE A 202 -1.55 8.86 -7.96
N VAL A 203 -0.29 8.56 -7.65
CA VAL A 203 0.85 9.41 -8.06
C VAL A 203 1.14 9.26 -9.57
N ALA A 204 1.70 10.31 -10.21
CA ALA A 204 1.94 10.31 -11.66
C ALA A 204 2.91 9.23 -12.14
N ASN A 205 3.80 8.75 -11.27
CA ASN A 205 4.72 7.65 -11.56
C ASN A 205 4.16 6.27 -11.16
N ALA A 206 2.84 6.15 -11.05
CA ALA A 206 2.21 4.87 -10.73
C ALA A 206 2.53 3.81 -11.79
N GLN A 207 2.60 2.57 -11.35
CA GLN A 207 2.88 1.41 -12.19
C GLN A 207 1.70 1.11 -13.14
N THR A 208 2.03 0.45 -14.24
CA THR A 208 1.07 0.15 -15.32
C THR A 208 -0.16 -0.60 -14.82
N GLU A 209 0.01 -1.53 -13.87
CA GLU A 209 -1.07 -2.34 -13.31
C GLU A 209 -2.13 -1.47 -12.63
N LEU A 210 -1.70 -0.52 -11.79
CA LEU A 210 -2.60 0.39 -11.10
C LEU A 210 -3.25 1.39 -12.06
N LEU A 211 -2.47 1.96 -13.00
CA LEU A 211 -3.00 2.87 -14.01
C LEU A 211 -4.06 2.21 -14.89
N TRP A 212 -3.80 0.97 -15.32
CA TRP A 212 -4.76 0.20 -16.11
C TRP A 212 -6.06 -0.05 -15.34
N TRP A 213 -5.94 -0.44 -14.06
CA TRP A 213 -7.08 -0.60 -13.17
C TRP A 213 -7.85 0.72 -13.00
N TYR A 214 -7.16 1.82 -12.74
CA TYR A 214 -7.76 3.16 -12.59
C TYR A 214 -8.56 3.57 -13.82
N TYR A 215 -7.98 3.44 -15.02
CA TYR A 215 -8.67 3.80 -16.26
C TYR A 215 -9.84 2.87 -16.60
N LYS A 216 -9.84 1.65 -16.09
CA LYS A 216 -10.95 0.70 -16.26
C LYS A 216 -12.12 0.99 -15.32
N THR A 217 -11.85 1.40 -14.08
CA THR A 217 -12.86 1.56 -13.02
C THR A 217 -13.46 2.96 -12.94
N HIS A 218 -12.65 4.00 -13.19
CA HIS A 218 -13.07 5.42 -13.21
C HIS A 218 -13.88 5.86 -11.98
N TYR A 219 -13.43 5.51 -10.77
CA TYR A 219 -14.13 5.96 -9.57
C TYR A 219 -13.94 7.48 -9.35
N PRO A 220 -15.04 8.25 -9.10
CA PRO A 220 -14.99 9.71 -9.04
C PRO A 220 -14.27 10.26 -7.80
N TRP A 221 -14.00 9.42 -6.80
CA TRP A 221 -13.26 9.79 -5.59
C TRP A 221 -11.75 9.55 -5.71
N HIS A 222 -11.26 9.15 -6.87
CA HIS A 222 -9.83 8.99 -7.12
C HIS A 222 -9.28 10.18 -7.92
N PHE A 223 -8.14 10.67 -7.48
CA PHE A 223 -7.38 11.72 -8.14
C PHE A 223 -6.07 11.16 -8.68
N LEU A 224 -5.86 11.25 -9.99
CA LEU A 224 -4.58 10.95 -10.62
C LEU A 224 -3.75 12.24 -10.63
N ALA A 225 -2.69 12.26 -9.84
CA ALA A 225 -1.81 13.42 -9.69
C ALA A 225 -1.00 13.70 -10.96
N HIS A 226 -0.63 14.95 -11.19
CA HIS A 226 0.27 15.34 -12.28
C HIS A 226 1.75 15.19 -11.90
N TYR A 227 2.05 15.13 -10.59
CA TYR A 227 3.41 15.03 -10.09
C TYR A 227 3.70 13.64 -9.51
N PRO A 228 4.97 13.17 -9.61
CA PRO A 228 5.38 11.90 -9.03
C PRO A 228 5.58 11.99 -7.52
N GLY A 229 5.44 10.85 -6.86
CA GLY A 229 5.84 10.66 -5.48
C GLY A 229 5.20 11.62 -4.48
N ALA A 230 5.97 12.05 -3.48
CA ALA A 230 5.52 12.97 -2.44
C ALA A 230 4.94 14.30 -2.98
N ALA A 231 5.36 14.76 -4.16
CA ALA A 231 4.80 15.95 -4.79
C ALA A 231 3.36 15.70 -5.28
N GLY A 232 3.08 14.53 -5.85
CA GLY A 232 1.74 14.13 -6.25
C GLY A 232 0.81 13.91 -5.05
N ILE A 233 1.33 13.36 -3.94
CA ILE A 233 0.57 13.26 -2.70
C ILE A 233 0.18 14.66 -2.20
N LEU A 234 1.14 15.61 -2.18
CA LEU A 234 0.87 16.98 -1.77
C LEU A 234 -0.19 17.65 -2.65
N GLU A 235 -0.11 17.46 -3.97
CA GLU A 235 -1.10 17.93 -4.93
C GLU A 235 -2.49 17.38 -4.63
N GLY A 236 -2.62 16.07 -4.45
CA GLY A 236 -3.89 15.43 -4.15
C GLY A 236 -4.48 15.83 -2.80
N LEU A 237 -3.66 16.03 -1.76
CA LEU A 237 -4.14 16.54 -0.47
C LEU A 237 -4.67 17.97 -0.57
N ILE A 238 -4.12 18.78 -1.47
CA ILE A 238 -4.65 20.11 -1.79
C ILE A 238 -5.94 20.00 -2.59
N TYR A 239 -6.00 19.11 -3.58
CA TYR A 239 -7.19 18.85 -4.39
C TYR A 239 -8.40 18.46 -3.50
N PHE A 240 -8.21 17.59 -2.54
CA PHE A 240 -9.24 17.19 -1.58
C PHE A 240 -9.47 18.18 -0.43
N ASN A 241 -8.88 19.40 -0.49
CA ASN A 241 -8.99 20.45 0.53
C ASN A 241 -8.53 20.04 1.94
N ILE A 242 -7.66 19.04 2.06
CA ILE A 242 -7.07 18.60 3.33
C ILE A 242 -5.94 19.55 3.74
N LEU A 243 -5.16 19.97 2.77
CA LEU A 243 -4.12 20.99 2.95
C LEU A 243 -4.53 22.27 2.24
N PRO A 244 -4.27 23.45 2.84
CA PRO A 244 -4.60 24.72 2.21
C PRO A 244 -3.73 24.93 0.96
N PHE A 245 -4.30 25.58 -0.05
CA PHE A 245 -3.57 25.95 -1.25
C PHE A 245 -2.46 26.95 -0.90
N PRO A 246 -1.20 26.74 -1.33
CA PRO A 246 -0.09 27.60 -0.97
C PRO A 246 -0.27 29.05 -1.45
N ASN A 247 -0.08 30.03 -0.57
CA ASN A 247 -0.14 31.44 -0.95
C ASN A 247 0.91 31.80 -2.03
N SER A 248 2.07 31.15 -2.02
CA SER A 248 3.11 31.28 -3.04
C SER A 248 2.61 30.87 -4.43
N TRP A 249 1.78 29.86 -4.53
CA TRP A 249 1.20 29.40 -5.79
C TRP A 249 0.14 30.39 -6.31
N ARG A 250 -0.66 30.96 -5.41
CA ARG A 250 -1.58 32.06 -5.76
C ARG A 250 -0.84 33.27 -6.30
N ALA A 251 0.29 33.62 -5.67
CA ALA A 251 1.13 34.74 -6.12
C ALA A 251 1.76 34.48 -7.50
N MET A 252 1.91 33.22 -7.92
CA MET A 252 2.38 32.79 -9.24
C MET A 252 1.23 32.63 -10.27
N GLY A 253 -0.01 32.96 -9.90
CA GLY A 253 -1.17 32.85 -10.79
C GLY A 253 -1.83 31.47 -10.87
N TYR A 254 -1.42 30.53 -10.02
CA TYR A 254 -2.10 29.24 -9.94
C TYR A 254 -3.44 29.37 -9.19
N ALA A 255 -4.50 28.81 -9.74
CA ALA A 255 -5.79 28.67 -9.07
C ALA A 255 -5.84 27.34 -8.30
N PRO A 256 -6.59 27.25 -7.17
CA PRO A 256 -6.95 25.96 -6.58
C PRO A 256 -7.76 25.16 -7.60
N PRO A 257 -7.60 23.83 -7.59
CA PRO A 257 -8.33 22.94 -8.50
C PRO A 257 -9.84 23.03 -8.29
#